data_fc90e7c5f19637f93c8ce49b645f3d97
#
_entry.id   fc90e7c5f19637f93c8ce49b645f3d97
#
_cell.length_a   1.000
_cell.length_b   1.000
_cell.length_c   1.000
_cell.angle_alpha   90.00
_cell.angle_beta   90.00
_cell.angle_gamma   90.00
#
_symmetry.space_group_name_H-M   'P 1'
#
loop_
_entity.id
_entity.type
_entity.pdbx_description
1 polymer ?
#
loop_
_entity_poly.entity_id
_entity_poly.type
_entity_poly.pdbx_seq_one_letter_code
_entity_poly.pdbx_strand_id
1 'polypeptide(L)'
;SVSRGLGDVYKRQGQYAVSDDGHLMAYQSEGDKSGGTVIQVMNLSSLETNTVEAASGEKISPLGFVNGDFIYGKMKSEDAGKKASGESITPMYELEIRNSKNKKVASYSFVDKGIYISDILIDDNMVTLNRVEKSGDIYNVTSQEFITNNEERKDTAIKTEVYTLSLIHI
;
A
#
# COMPACT_ATOMS: atom_id res chain seq x y z
N SER A 1 -24.93 1.71 8.15
CA SER A 1 -24.80 0.64 7.18
C SER A 1 -23.84 -0.43 7.66
N VAL A 2 -23.93 -1.59 7.04
CA VAL A 2 -23.07 -2.73 7.40
C VAL A 2 -21.60 -2.41 7.20
N SER A 3 -21.25 -1.79 6.07
CA SER A 3 -19.86 -1.47 5.78
C SER A 3 -19.29 -0.43 6.75
N ARG A 4 -20.12 0.50 7.21
CA ARG A 4 -19.71 1.49 8.20
C ARG A 4 -19.42 0.83 9.54
N GLY A 5 -20.29 -0.11 9.95
CA GLY A 5 -20.07 -0.84 11.19
C GLY A 5 -18.82 -1.68 11.17
N LEU A 6 -18.55 -2.34 10.03
CA LEU A 6 -17.34 -3.12 9.84
C LEU A 6 -16.10 -2.23 9.90
N GLY A 7 -16.15 -1.07 9.25
CA GLY A 7 -15.05 -0.12 9.29
C GLY A 7 -14.71 0.33 10.70
N ASP A 8 -15.73 0.63 11.50
CA ASP A 8 -15.53 1.05 12.88
C ASP A 8 -14.91 -0.05 13.74
N VAL A 9 -15.29 -1.32 13.51
CA VAL A 9 -14.73 -2.45 14.23
C VAL A 9 -13.25 -2.64 13.88
N TYR A 10 -12.94 -2.70 12.60
CA TYR A 10 -11.57 -2.96 12.17
C TYR A 10 -10.63 -1.78 12.41
N LYS A 11 -11.16 -0.56 12.47
CA LYS A 11 -10.38 0.61 12.85
C LYS A 11 -9.79 0.49 14.24
N ARG A 12 -10.46 -0.22 15.15
CA ARG A 12 -9.95 -0.46 16.51
C ARG A 12 -8.94 -1.59 16.56
N GLN A 13 -9.07 -2.59 15.68
CA GLN A 13 -8.25 -3.80 15.71
C GLN A 13 -7.02 -3.71 14.83
N GLY A 14 -7.02 -2.79 13.86
CA GLY A 14 -5.93 -2.65 12.90
C GLY A 14 -6.31 -1.69 11.82
N GLN A 15 -5.67 -1.82 10.66
CA GLN A 15 -5.91 -0.92 9.56
C GLN A 15 -6.88 -1.52 8.55
N TYR A 16 -7.59 -0.63 7.88
CA TYR A 16 -8.51 -1.02 6.83
C TYR A 16 -8.51 0.01 5.72
N ALA A 17 -9.03 -0.38 4.55
CA ALA A 17 -9.23 0.51 3.41
C ALA A 17 -10.54 0.13 2.73
N VAL A 18 -11.22 1.14 2.17
CA VAL A 18 -12.49 0.94 1.45
C VAL A 18 -12.36 1.64 0.10
N SER A 19 -12.86 1.01 -0.96
CA SER A 19 -12.85 1.63 -2.28
C SER A 19 -13.82 2.80 -2.33
N ASP A 20 -13.58 3.73 -3.28
CA ASP A 20 -14.40 4.93 -3.42
C ASP A 20 -15.88 4.62 -3.66
N ASP A 21 -16.17 3.55 -4.38
CA ASP A 21 -17.54 3.14 -4.67
C ASP A 21 -18.18 2.34 -3.52
N GLY A 22 -17.41 2.02 -2.48
CA GLY A 22 -17.91 1.30 -1.32
C GLY A 22 -18.14 -0.19 -1.54
N HIS A 23 -17.70 -0.75 -2.67
CA HIS A 23 -17.93 -2.16 -2.97
C HIS A 23 -16.81 -3.09 -2.49
N LEU A 24 -15.62 -2.57 -2.23
CA LEU A 24 -14.47 -3.35 -1.83
C LEU A 24 -13.93 -2.85 -0.50
N MET A 25 -13.55 -3.78 0.35
CA MET A 25 -12.96 -3.47 1.64
C MET A 25 -11.78 -4.40 1.90
N ALA A 26 -10.68 -3.84 2.36
CA ALA A 26 -9.53 -4.61 2.81
C ALA A 26 -9.26 -4.30 4.27
N TYR A 27 -8.96 -5.32 5.06
CA TYR A 27 -8.69 -5.13 6.48
C TYR A 27 -7.66 -6.13 6.97
N GLN A 28 -6.92 -5.73 8.00
CA GLN A 28 -5.98 -6.63 8.67
C GLN A 28 -6.76 -7.51 9.63
N SER A 29 -6.68 -8.82 9.46
CA SER A 29 -7.32 -9.73 10.39
C SER A 29 -6.45 -10.00 11.61
N GLU A 30 -5.16 -9.73 11.49
CA GLU A 30 -4.21 -9.85 12.60
C GLU A 30 -3.19 -8.72 12.49
N GLY A 31 -2.93 -8.04 13.59
CA GLY A 31 -1.94 -6.98 13.60
C GLY A 31 -2.40 -5.74 14.35
N ASP A 32 -1.64 -4.68 14.19
CA ASP A 32 -1.89 -3.40 14.84
C ASP A 32 -1.73 -2.27 13.83
N LYS A 33 -1.60 -1.02 14.31
CA LYS A 33 -1.46 0.15 13.43
C LYS A 33 -0.20 0.12 12.58
N SER A 34 0.81 -0.64 13.00
CA SER A 34 2.06 -0.73 12.24
C SER A 34 2.01 -1.76 11.12
N GLY A 35 0.94 -2.55 11.04
CA GLY A 35 0.77 -3.58 10.03
C GLY A 35 0.42 -4.92 10.65
N GLY A 36 0.14 -5.89 9.80
CA GLY A 36 -0.21 -7.23 10.22
C GLY A 36 0.35 -8.27 9.27
N THR A 37 0.01 -9.52 9.53
CA THR A 37 0.50 -10.63 8.70
C THR A 37 -0.51 -11.11 7.68
N VAL A 38 -1.78 -10.75 7.84
CA VAL A 38 -2.86 -11.20 6.95
C VAL A 38 -3.79 -10.05 6.64
N ILE A 39 -4.10 -9.86 5.35
CA ILE A 39 -5.12 -8.92 4.90
C ILE A 39 -6.22 -9.71 4.20
N GLN A 40 -7.46 -9.42 4.55
CA GLN A 40 -8.62 -9.92 3.85
C GLN A 40 -9.16 -8.84 2.93
N VAL A 41 -9.40 -9.18 1.67
CA VAL A 41 -9.99 -8.26 0.69
C VAL A 41 -11.35 -8.81 0.33
N MET A 42 -12.40 -8.09 0.67
CA MET A 42 -13.77 -8.54 0.52
C MET A 42 -14.54 -7.69 -0.48
N ASN A 43 -15.28 -8.35 -1.36
CA ASN A 43 -16.29 -7.69 -2.17
C ASN A 43 -17.58 -7.64 -1.34
N LEU A 44 -18.02 -6.44 -0.98
CA LEU A 44 -19.16 -6.27 -0.08
C LEU A 44 -20.50 -6.64 -0.72
N SER A 45 -20.54 -6.72 -2.04
CA SER A 45 -21.77 -7.13 -2.74
C SER A 45 -21.91 -8.65 -2.84
N SER A 46 -20.83 -9.33 -3.24
CA SER A 46 -20.85 -10.79 -3.44
C SER A 46 -20.38 -11.55 -2.19
N LEU A 47 -19.70 -10.85 -1.26
CA LEU A 47 -19.08 -11.42 -0.06
C LEU A 47 -17.92 -12.35 -0.37
N GLU A 48 -17.45 -12.36 -1.62
CA GLU A 48 -16.23 -13.08 -1.95
C GLU A 48 -15.02 -12.42 -1.27
N THR A 49 -14.13 -13.24 -0.76
CA THR A 49 -12.97 -12.77 -0.01
C THR A 49 -11.69 -13.37 -0.57
N ASN A 50 -10.70 -12.52 -0.76
CA ASN A 50 -9.33 -12.93 -1.10
C ASN A 50 -8.43 -12.66 0.09
N THR A 51 -7.43 -13.51 0.27
CA THR A 51 -6.49 -13.39 1.38
C THR A 51 -5.12 -13.05 0.84
N VAL A 52 -4.46 -12.08 1.48
CA VAL A 52 -3.08 -11.72 1.19
C VAL A 52 -2.27 -11.96 2.45
N GLU A 53 -1.18 -12.73 2.34
CA GLU A 53 -0.35 -13.07 3.47
C GLU A 53 1.03 -12.44 3.33
N ALA A 54 1.59 -12.00 4.47
CA ALA A 54 2.94 -11.47 4.51
C ALA A 54 3.95 -12.61 4.39
N ALA A 55 5.13 -12.30 3.83
CA ALA A 55 6.25 -13.22 3.86
C ALA A 55 6.72 -13.42 5.30
N SER A 56 7.46 -14.50 5.54
CA SER A 56 7.96 -14.82 6.87
C SER A 56 8.78 -13.65 7.44
N GLY A 57 8.43 -13.21 8.65
CA GLY A 57 9.11 -12.12 9.32
C GLY A 57 8.76 -10.72 8.82
N GLU A 58 7.79 -10.62 7.92
CA GLU A 58 7.36 -9.33 7.38
C GLU A 58 5.95 -8.98 7.83
N LYS A 59 5.61 -7.71 7.64
CA LYS A 59 4.26 -7.21 7.86
C LYS A 59 3.74 -6.57 6.59
N ILE A 60 2.43 -6.55 6.45
CA ILE A 60 1.75 -5.90 5.33
C ILE A 60 0.66 -4.97 5.88
N SER A 61 0.33 -3.96 5.08
CA SER A 61 -0.68 -2.97 5.48
C SER A 61 -1.57 -2.62 4.29
N PRO A 62 -2.89 -2.65 4.44
CA PRO A 62 -3.78 -2.24 3.37
C PRO A 62 -3.71 -0.73 3.20
N LEU A 63 -3.54 -0.27 1.97
CA LEU A 63 -3.39 1.15 1.68
C LEU A 63 -4.59 1.73 0.96
N GLY A 64 -5.21 0.99 0.05
CA GLY A 64 -6.38 1.49 -0.65
C GLY A 64 -6.68 0.74 -1.94
N PHE A 65 -7.50 1.36 -2.76
CA PHE A 65 -7.94 0.81 -4.04
C PHE A 65 -7.86 1.88 -5.12
N VAL A 66 -7.44 1.47 -6.31
CA VAL A 66 -7.44 2.33 -7.48
C VAL A 66 -8.04 1.54 -8.64
N ASN A 67 -9.14 2.04 -9.21
CA ASN A 67 -9.85 1.37 -10.31
C ASN A 67 -10.18 -0.09 -10.02
N GLY A 68 -10.55 -0.39 -8.79
CA GLY A 68 -10.89 -1.75 -8.39
C GLY A 68 -9.71 -2.66 -8.05
N ASP A 69 -8.50 -2.18 -8.22
CA ASP A 69 -7.30 -2.91 -7.85
C ASP A 69 -6.89 -2.55 -6.41
N PHE A 70 -6.43 -3.55 -5.68
CA PHE A 70 -6.04 -3.40 -4.28
C PHE A 70 -4.55 -3.06 -4.16
N ILE A 71 -4.25 -2.06 -3.34
CA ILE A 71 -2.87 -1.63 -3.06
C ILE A 71 -2.54 -1.91 -1.61
N TYR A 72 -1.41 -2.55 -1.39
CA TYR A 72 -0.90 -2.74 -0.03
C TYR A 72 0.61 -2.58 0.00
N GLY A 73 1.13 -2.29 1.18
CA GLY A 73 2.55 -2.11 1.39
C GLY A 73 3.15 -3.25 2.18
N LYS A 74 4.44 -3.49 1.97
CA LYS A 74 5.21 -4.52 2.66
C LYS A 74 6.28 -3.86 3.52
N MET A 75 6.44 -4.35 4.74
CA MET A 75 7.38 -3.80 5.71
C MET A 75 8.22 -4.91 6.32
N LYS A 76 9.47 -4.57 6.67
CA LYS A 76 10.35 -5.46 7.43
C LYS A 76 10.64 -4.83 8.77
N SER A 77 10.59 -5.61 9.84
CA SER A 77 10.86 -5.09 11.18
C SER A 77 12.28 -4.53 11.31
N GLU A 78 13.22 -5.07 10.55
CA GLU A 78 14.60 -4.58 10.54
C GLU A 78 14.74 -3.16 9.98
N ASP A 79 13.73 -2.67 9.28
CA ASP A 79 13.73 -1.32 8.72
C ASP A 79 13.14 -0.29 9.70
N ALA A 80 12.78 -0.70 10.89
CA ALA A 80 12.29 0.23 11.91
C ALA A 80 13.37 1.26 12.25
N GLY A 81 12.96 2.51 12.40
CA GLY A 81 13.88 3.59 12.72
C GLY A 81 13.09 4.82 13.15
N LYS A 82 13.70 5.98 12.99
CA LYS A 82 13.08 7.23 13.40
C LYS A 82 13.18 8.28 12.31
N LYS A 83 12.18 9.15 12.25
CA LYS A 83 12.24 10.35 11.42
C LYS A 83 13.12 11.38 12.11
N ALA A 84 13.51 12.43 11.37
CA ALA A 84 14.28 13.53 11.93
C ALA A 84 13.56 14.19 13.10
N SER A 85 12.23 14.12 13.14
CA SER A 85 11.42 14.64 14.26
C SER A 85 11.51 13.80 15.53
N GLY A 86 12.11 12.61 15.46
CA GLY A 86 12.15 11.66 16.57
C GLY A 86 11.01 10.66 16.59
N GLU A 87 10.04 10.83 15.72
CA GLU A 87 8.90 9.89 15.60
C GLU A 87 9.37 8.55 15.05
N SER A 88 8.92 7.47 15.66
CA SER A 88 9.23 6.12 15.19
C SER A 88 8.49 5.82 13.89
N ILE A 89 9.16 5.13 12.99
CA ILE A 89 8.60 4.74 11.70
C ILE A 89 9.14 3.37 11.29
N THR A 90 8.30 2.57 10.66
CA THR A 90 8.73 1.39 9.92
C THR A 90 8.22 1.57 8.50
N PRO A 91 9.04 2.14 7.60
CA PRO A 91 8.55 2.43 6.26
C PRO A 91 8.41 1.16 5.43
N MET A 92 7.67 1.27 4.34
CA MET A 92 7.43 0.16 3.43
C MET A 92 8.57 0.07 2.42
N TYR A 93 9.08 -1.14 2.22
CA TYR A 93 10.11 -1.36 1.23
C TYR A 93 9.53 -1.63 -0.16
N GLU A 94 8.28 -2.00 -0.24
CA GLU A 94 7.63 -2.33 -1.51
C GLU A 94 6.13 -2.06 -1.42
N LEU A 95 5.58 -1.62 -2.54
CA LEU A 95 4.14 -1.49 -2.78
C LEU A 95 3.75 -2.55 -3.79
N GLU A 96 2.64 -3.23 -3.58
CA GLU A 96 2.14 -4.20 -4.53
C GLU A 96 0.68 -3.90 -4.86
N ILE A 97 0.33 -4.05 -6.14
CA ILE A 97 -1.04 -3.85 -6.60
C ILE A 97 -1.56 -5.19 -7.13
N ARG A 98 -2.74 -5.59 -6.65
CA ARG A 98 -3.41 -6.82 -7.07
C ARG A 98 -4.78 -6.52 -7.64
N ASN A 99 -5.16 -7.29 -8.67
CA ASN A 99 -6.47 -7.14 -9.28
C ASN A 99 -7.55 -7.93 -8.50
N SER A 100 -8.78 -7.89 -9.00
CA SER A 100 -9.92 -8.56 -8.35
C SER A 100 -9.76 -10.08 -8.26
N LYS A 101 -8.88 -10.66 -9.05
CA LYS A 101 -8.59 -12.10 -9.02
C LYS A 101 -7.40 -12.43 -8.11
N ASN A 102 -6.98 -11.46 -7.31
CA ASN A 102 -5.86 -11.59 -6.37
C ASN A 102 -4.52 -11.86 -7.05
N LYS A 103 -4.36 -11.37 -8.27
CA LYS A 103 -3.12 -11.50 -9.01
C LYS A 103 -2.35 -10.19 -8.99
N LYS A 104 -1.04 -10.27 -8.81
CA LYS A 104 -0.17 -9.11 -8.84
C LYS A 104 -0.15 -8.51 -10.26
N VAL A 105 -0.46 -7.23 -10.35
CA VAL A 105 -0.43 -6.49 -11.62
C VAL A 105 0.71 -5.47 -11.67
N ALA A 106 1.21 -5.05 -10.51
CA ALA A 106 2.35 -4.12 -10.45
C ALA A 106 3.00 -4.17 -9.07
N SER A 107 4.26 -3.75 -9.00
CA SER A 107 4.95 -3.54 -7.73
C SER A 107 5.94 -2.41 -7.89
N TYR A 108 6.22 -1.70 -6.78
CA TYR A 108 7.09 -0.53 -6.77
C TYR A 108 8.00 -0.58 -5.56
N SER A 109 9.30 -0.44 -5.78
CA SER A 109 10.29 -0.44 -4.72
C SER A 109 11.45 0.48 -5.10
N PHE A 110 12.00 1.19 -4.12
CA PHE A 110 13.11 2.13 -4.33
C PHE A 110 14.27 1.84 -3.38
N VAL A 111 14.29 0.64 -2.79
CA VAL A 111 15.27 0.30 -1.75
C VAL A 111 16.70 0.24 -2.25
N ASP A 112 16.89 -0.02 -3.54
CA ASP A 112 18.22 0.00 -4.14
C ASP A 112 18.84 1.39 -4.12
N LYS A 113 18.03 2.44 -3.96
CA LYS A 113 18.46 3.83 -3.81
C LYS A 113 18.41 4.29 -2.35
N GLY A 114 18.14 3.39 -1.42
CA GLY A 114 18.00 3.74 -0.02
C GLY A 114 16.70 4.48 0.30
N ILE A 115 15.70 4.38 -0.56
CA ILE A 115 14.45 5.11 -0.44
C ILE A 115 13.32 4.12 -0.13
N TYR A 116 12.47 4.52 0.82
CA TYR A 116 11.33 3.74 1.29
C TYR A 116 10.04 4.55 1.14
N ILE A 117 8.92 3.90 1.24
CA ILE A 117 7.60 4.54 1.13
C ILE A 117 7.04 4.69 2.54
N SER A 118 6.71 5.93 2.93
CA SER A 118 6.14 6.18 4.26
C SER A 118 4.62 6.05 4.28
N ASP A 119 3.96 6.57 3.25
CA ASP A 119 2.51 6.42 3.08
C ASP A 119 2.14 6.78 1.64
N ILE A 120 0.86 6.67 1.33
CA ILE A 120 0.35 7.04 0.01
C ILE A 120 -0.93 7.84 0.15
N LEU A 121 -1.24 8.61 -0.90
CA LEU A 121 -2.51 9.29 -1.07
C LEU A 121 -3.10 8.84 -2.40
N ILE A 122 -4.37 8.48 -2.39
CA ILE A 122 -5.07 8.06 -3.60
C ILE A 122 -6.10 9.12 -3.95
N ASP A 123 -6.02 9.64 -5.17
CA ASP A 123 -6.95 10.64 -5.70
C ASP A 123 -7.36 10.22 -7.09
N ASP A 124 -8.57 9.70 -7.24
CA ASP A 124 -9.09 9.13 -8.49
C ASP A 124 -8.14 8.06 -9.04
N ASN A 125 -7.47 8.35 -10.14
CA ASN A 125 -6.57 7.41 -10.81
C ASN A 125 -5.11 7.65 -10.46
N MET A 126 -4.83 8.59 -9.57
CA MET A 126 -3.46 8.92 -9.22
C MET A 126 -3.13 8.48 -7.81
N VAL A 127 -1.98 7.86 -7.66
CA VAL A 127 -1.44 7.49 -6.35
C VAL A 127 -0.19 8.31 -6.12
N THR A 128 -0.16 9.07 -5.04
CA THR A 128 1.01 9.83 -4.64
C THR A 128 1.76 9.03 -3.58
N LEU A 129 3.03 8.76 -3.83
CA LEU A 129 3.89 8.04 -2.89
C LEU A 129 4.71 9.04 -2.10
N ASN A 130 4.49 9.09 -0.79
CA ASN A 130 5.33 9.86 0.10
C ASN A 130 6.50 8.98 0.49
N ARG A 131 7.73 9.49 0.30
CA ARG A 131 8.91 8.67 0.44
C ARG A 131 9.86 9.26 1.46
N VAL A 132 10.67 8.37 2.04
CA VAL A 132 11.73 8.76 2.97
C VAL A 132 13.03 8.11 2.52
N GLU A 133 14.14 8.82 2.74
CA GLU A 133 15.46 8.32 2.42
C GLU A 133 16.18 7.96 3.71
N LYS A 134 16.76 6.76 3.75
CA LYS A 134 17.47 6.28 4.93
C LYS A 134 18.87 6.86 4.98
N SER A 135 19.22 7.46 6.10
CA SER A 135 20.56 7.99 6.38
C SER A 135 20.95 7.54 7.78
N GLY A 136 21.76 6.49 7.88
CA GLY A 136 22.02 5.84 9.17
C GLY A 136 20.74 5.24 9.73
N ASP A 137 20.35 5.64 10.93
CA ASP A 137 19.13 5.17 11.57
C ASP A 137 17.97 6.14 11.42
N ILE A 138 18.16 7.19 10.61
CA ILE A 138 17.16 8.24 10.45
C ILE A 138 16.62 8.23 9.04
N TYR A 139 15.30 8.43 8.94
CA TYR A 139 14.60 8.55 7.68
C TYR A 139 14.21 10.01 7.45
N ASN A 140 14.67 10.58 6.35
CA ASN A 140 14.38 11.95 5.97
C ASN A 140 13.37 11.97 4.82
N VAL A 141 12.44 12.91 4.86
CA VAL A 141 11.48 13.09 3.78
C VAL A 141 12.23 13.41 2.49
N THR A 142 11.88 12.73 1.41
CA THR A 142 12.45 12.99 0.09
C THR A 142 11.34 13.24 -0.92
N SER A 143 11.66 13.34 -2.19
CA SER A 143 10.69 13.69 -3.22
C SER A 143 9.56 12.68 -3.33
N GLN A 144 8.36 13.18 -3.63
CA GLN A 144 7.20 12.34 -3.90
C GLN A 144 7.31 11.71 -5.29
N GLU A 145 6.68 10.56 -5.44
CA GLU A 145 6.50 9.90 -6.74
C GLU A 145 5.02 9.73 -7.01
N PHE A 146 4.64 9.67 -8.28
CA PHE A 146 3.25 9.55 -8.67
C PHE A 146 3.06 8.35 -9.58
N ILE A 147 1.97 7.63 -9.37
CA ILE A 147 1.57 6.50 -10.21
C ILE A 147 0.20 6.81 -10.77
N THR A 148 0.06 6.70 -12.09
CA THR A 148 -1.24 6.86 -12.75
C THR A 148 -1.69 5.47 -13.19
N ASN A 149 -2.84 5.03 -12.71
CA ASN A 149 -3.37 3.72 -13.03
C ASN A 149 -4.50 3.85 -14.04
N ASN A 150 -4.29 3.34 -15.25
CA ASN A 150 -5.31 3.29 -16.29
C ASN A 150 -5.30 1.91 -16.95
N GLU A 151 -6.29 1.64 -17.80
CA GLU A 151 -6.45 0.32 -18.40
C GLU A 151 -5.27 -0.11 -19.26
N GLU A 152 -4.66 0.81 -19.97
CA GLU A 152 -3.52 0.52 -20.83
C GLU A 152 -2.35 -0.06 -20.05
N ARG A 153 -2.24 0.31 -18.80
CA ARG A 153 -1.13 -0.09 -17.94
C ARG A 153 -1.20 -1.56 -17.55
N LYS A 154 -2.36 -2.14 -17.58
CA LYS A 154 -2.55 -3.54 -17.16
C LYS A 154 -1.84 -4.52 -18.08
N ASP A 155 -1.70 -4.16 -19.35
CA ASP A 155 -1.05 -5.01 -20.34
C ASP A 155 0.45 -4.81 -20.40
N THR A 156 0.96 -3.74 -19.82
CA THR A 156 2.37 -3.37 -19.89
C THR A 156 2.92 -3.00 -18.52
N ALA A 157 2.59 -3.77 -17.51
CA ALA A 157 2.90 -3.44 -16.11
C ALA A 157 4.38 -3.10 -15.87
N ILE A 158 5.29 -3.87 -16.44
CA ILE A 158 6.73 -3.64 -16.25
C ILE A 158 7.17 -2.33 -16.87
N LYS A 159 6.72 -2.06 -18.09
CA LYS A 159 7.03 -0.81 -18.78
C LYS A 159 6.40 0.38 -18.08
N THR A 160 5.22 0.16 -17.52
CA THR A 160 4.48 1.20 -16.82
C THR A 160 5.24 1.68 -15.58
N GLU A 161 5.85 0.78 -14.86
CA GLU A 161 6.60 1.13 -13.66
C GLU A 161 7.72 2.12 -13.99
N VAL A 162 8.53 1.81 -14.99
CA VAL A 162 9.63 2.68 -15.41
C VAL A 162 9.09 4.00 -15.98
N TYR A 163 8.06 3.90 -16.79
CA TYR A 163 7.45 5.05 -17.44
C TYR A 163 6.88 6.03 -16.43
N THR A 164 6.19 5.52 -15.41
CA THR A 164 5.61 6.36 -14.37
C THR A 164 6.68 7.16 -13.64
N LEU A 165 7.78 6.52 -13.30
CA LEU A 165 8.88 7.20 -12.62
C LEU A 165 9.50 8.29 -13.49
N SER A 166 9.55 8.09 -14.80
CA SER A 166 10.08 9.08 -15.71
C SER A 166 9.21 10.32 -15.79
N LEU A 167 7.90 10.16 -15.77
CA LEU A 167 6.96 11.29 -15.87
C LEU A 167 7.10 12.26 -14.72
N ILE A 168 7.49 11.79 -13.56
CA ILE A 168 7.58 12.63 -12.37
C ILE A 168 8.71 13.64 -12.49
N HIS A 169 9.69 13.36 -13.28
CA HIS A 169 10.87 14.22 -13.44
C HIS A 169 10.72 15.24 -14.56
N ILE A 170 9.61 15.22 -15.23
CA ILE A 170 9.28 16.22 -16.24
C ILE A 170 8.57 17.41 -15.60
#